data_dc37af9f508b7dea7f47dd3387612d20
#
_entry.id   dc37af9f508b7dea7f47dd3387612d20
#
_cell.length_a   1.000
_cell.length_b   1.000
_cell.length_c   1.000
_cell.angle_alpha   90.00
_cell.angle_beta   90.00
_cell.angle_gamma   90.00
#
_symmetry.space_group_name_H-M   'P 1'
#
loop_
_entity.id
_entity.type
_entity.pdbx_description
1 polymer ?
#
loop_
_entity_poly.entity_id
_entity_poly.type
_entity_poly.pdbx_seq_one_letter_code
_entity_poly.pdbx_strand_id
1 'polypeptide(L)'
;MDVIIDSQLDKETALKQNPAFPCPEHILHCQQMIDVFYYSFDGKIHRGQVVVHEDVVADIRQVFALILKHRFPITSAIPVADPRFHWDDDLTMEAGNASGFNYRTIARTTRLSHHAYGRAIDINPRQNPYITKDFSKPLNALYNVEEPGTIRRGDVLFATFEALGWLWGGDWEDRKDYQHFEKPLTHAT
;
A
#
# COMPACT_ATOMS: atom_id res chain seq x y z
N MET A 1 -17.35 20.74 1.74
CA MET A 1 -16.48 20.18 0.68
C MET A 1 -16.99 18.79 0.41
N ASP A 2 -17.30 18.49 -0.84
CA ASP A 2 -17.75 17.16 -1.21
C ASP A 2 -16.54 16.22 -1.21
N VAL A 3 -16.68 15.07 -0.56
CA VAL A 3 -15.66 14.02 -0.51
C VAL A 3 -15.91 13.08 -1.70
N ILE A 4 -14.90 12.85 -2.51
CA ILE A 4 -14.95 11.87 -3.61
C ILE A 4 -14.76 10.47 -3.03
N ILE A 5 -15.57 9.53 -3.46
CA ILE A 5 -15.54 8.15 -2.97
C ILE A 5 -14.81 7.28 -3.99
N ASP A 6 -13.60 6.83 -3.67
CA ASP A 6 -12.81 5.93 -4.51
C ASP A 6 -13.15 4.46 -4.27
N SER A 7 -13.46 4.12 -3.02
CA SER A 7 -13.88 2.78 -2.61
C SER A 7 -14.97 2.83 -1.54
N GLN A 8 -15.95 1.95 -1.67
CA GLN A 8 -17.06 1.76 -0.72
C GLN A 8 -17.47 0.27 -0.70
N LEU A 9 -16.49 -0.60 -0.60
CA LEU A 9 -16.73 -2.04 -0.46
C LEU A 9 -17.26 -2.35 0.93
N ASP A 10 -18.12 -3.37 1.04
CA ASP A 10 -18.38 -4.01 2.32
C ASP A 10 -17.19 -4.89 2.73
N LYS A 11 -17.15 -5.28 4.00
CA LYS A 11 -16.05 -6.06 4.56
C LYS A 11 -15.91 -7.43 3.87
N GLU A 12 -16.98 -8.08 3.51
CA GLU A 12 -16.98 -9.39 2.85
C GLU A 12 -16.32 -9.29 1.48
N THR A 13 -16.71 -8.30 0.69
CA THR A 13 -16.13 -8.04 -0.64
C THR A 13 -14.65 -7.65 -0.54
N ALA A 14 -14.29 -6.75 0.37
CA ALA A 14 -12.91 -6.28 0.54
C ALA A 14 -11.94 -7.38 1.02
N LEU A 15 -12.46 -8.38 1.77
CA LEU A 15 -11.71 -9.54 2.26
C LEU A 15 -11.95 -10.81 1.43
N LYS A 16 -12.64 -10.69 0.30
CA LYS A 16 -12.86 -11.81 -0.60
C LYS A 16 -11.52 -12.38 -1.04
N GLN A 17 -11.40 -13.70 -0.97
CA GLN A 17 -10.17 -14.40 -1.31
C GLN A 17 -9.95 -14.49 -2.82
N ASN A 18 -8.69 -14.45 -3.23
CA ASN A 18 -8.31 -14.83 -4.58
C ASN A 18 -8.56 -16.34 -4.79
N PRO A 19 -9.47 -16.73 -5.70
CA PRO A 19 -9.77 -18.15 -5.91
C PRO A 19 -8.58 -18.94 -6.48
N ALA A 20 -7.65 -18.28 -7.15
CA ALA A 20 -6.44 -18.92 -7.69
C ALA A 20 -5.33 -19.11 -6.63
N PHE A 21 -5.39 -18.33 -5.54
CA PHE A 21 -4.41 -18.40 -4.45
C PHE A 21 -5.10 -18.16 -3.10
N PRO A 22 -5.85 -19.13 -2.58
CA PRO A 22 -6.66 -18.96 -1.36
C PRO A 22 -5.80 -18.72 -0.13
N CYS A 23 -6.20 -17.73 0.66
CA CYS A 23 -5.56 -17.36 1.91
C CYS A 23 -6.00 -18.29 3.06
N PRO A 24 -5.08 -18.81 3.88
CA PRO A 24 -5.44 -19.54 5.10
C PRO A 24 -6.29 -18.68 6.04
N GLU A 25 -7.31 -19.29 6.66
CA GLU A 25 -8.26 -18.59 7.53
C GLU A 25 -7.59 -17.83 8.67
N HIS A 26 -6.56 -18.41 9.30
CA HIS A 26 -5.85 -17.77 10.41
C HIS A 26 -5.13 -16.47 10.00
N ILE A 27 -4.74 -16.32 8.72
CA ILE A 27 -4.19 -15.07 8.19
C ILE A 27 -5.33 -14.10 7.86
N LEU A 28 -6.39 -14.62 7.22
CA LEU A 28 -7.51 -13.79 6.78
C LEU A 28 -8.27 -13.17 7.96
N HIS A 29 -8.45 -13.90 9.06
CA HIS A 29 -9.17 -13.41 10.24
C HIS A 29 -8.48 -12.23 10.93
N CYS A 30 -7.16 -12.09 10.80
CA CYS A 30 -6.41 -10.96 11.33
C CYS A 30 -6.49 -9.71 10.44
N GLN A 31 -7.15 -9.78 9.28
CA GLN A 31 -7.23 -8.64 8.38
C GLN A 31 -8.40 -7.71 8.74
N GLN A 32 -8.13 -6.41 8.73
CA GLN A 32 -9.12 -5.38 8.99
C GLN A 32 -9.19 -4.41 7.80
N MET A 33 -10.40 -4.13 7.34
CA MET A 33 -10.66 -3.05 6.40
C MET A 33 -10.89 -1.74 7.16
N ILE A 34 -10.23 -0.68 6.74
CA ILE A 34 -10.40 0.66 7.30
C ILE A 34 -10.64 1.69 6.20
N ASP A 35 -11.53 2.65 6.48
CA ASP A 35 -11.69 3.84 5.65
C ASP A 35 -10.53 4.80 5.91
N VAL A 36 -10.01 5.41 4.84
CA VAL A 36 -8.94 6.40 4.87
C VAL A 36 -9.31 7.62 4.06
N PHE A 37 -8.89 8.82 4.53
CA PHE A 37 -9.10 10.08 3.85
C PHE A 37 -7.76 10.67 3.44
N TYR A 38 -7.71 11.26 2.25
CA TYR A 38 -6.49 11.86 1.68
C TYR A 38 -6.85 12.94 0.66
N TYR A 39 -5.91 13.85 0.39
CA TYR A 39 -5.97 14.66 -0.82
C TYR A 39 -5.50 13.82 -2.00
N SER A 40 -6.20 13.91 -3.14
CA SER A 40 -5.72 13.35 -4.38
C SER A 40 -5.02 14.40 -5.25
N PHE A 41 -4.46 13.97 -6.36
CA PHE A 41 -3.75 14.86 -7.30
C PHE A 41 -4.65 15.91 -7.96
N ASP A 42 -5.97 15.76 -7.88
CA ASP A 42 -6.96 16.76 -8.29
C ASP A 42 -7.18 17.86 -7.24
N GLY A 43 -6.47 17.80 -6.10
CA GLY A 43 -6.55 18.75 -5.00
C GLY A 43 -7.80 18.63 -4.12
N LYS A 44 -8.61 17.58 -4.30
CA LYS A 44 -9.82 17.32 -3.51
C LYS A 44 -9.57 16.24 -2.45
N ILE A 45 -10.48 16.19 -1.46
CA ILE A 45 -10.46 15.14 -0.45
C ILE A 45 -11.19 13.92 -1.02
N HIS A 46 -10.51 12.79 -0.96
CA HIS A 46 -11.03 11.47 -1.31
C HIS A 46 -11.19 10.59 -0.08
N ARG A 47 -12.12 9.64 -0.16
CA ARG A 47 -12.25 8.53 0.78
C ARG A 47 -12.01 7.23 0.04
N GLY A 48 -11.02 6.50 0.47
CA GLY A 48 -10.73 5.15 0.03
C GLY A 48 -10.79 4.15 1.18
N GLN A 49 -10.34 2.93 0.89
CA GLN A 49 -10.29 1.84 1.85
C GLN A 49 -8.98 1.08 1.69
N VAL A 50 -8.38 0.67 2.81
CA VAL A 50 -7.24 -0.25 2.82
C VAL A 50 -7.54 -1.45 3.72
N VAL A 51 -6.99 -2.60 3.35
CA VAL A 51 -7.04 -3.82 4.18
C VAL A 51 -5.64 -4.05 4.71
N VAL A 52 -5.52 -4.20 6.04
CA VAL A 52 -4.24 -4.42 6.73
C VAL A 52 -4.44 -5.33 7.94
N HIS A 53 -3.36 -5.89 8.47
CA HIS A 53 -3.38 -6.67 9.70
C HIS A 53 -3.86 -5.81 10.88
N GLU A 54 -4.61 -6.40 11.80
CA GLU A 54 -5.19 -5.70 12.96
C GLU A 54 -4.13 -4.98 13.83
N ASP A 55 -2.94 -5.56 13.99
CA ASP A 55 -1.84 -4.97 14.77
C ASP A 55 -1.32 -3.64 14.20
N VAL A 56 -1.50 -3.39 12.91
CA VAL A 56 -0.96 -2.19 12.25
C VAL A 56 -2.04 -1.17 11.89
N VAL A 57 -3.30 -1.43 12.24
CA VAL A 57 -4.42 -0.49 11.98
C VAL A 57 -4.15 0.89 12.56
N ALA A 58 -3.65 0.94 13.81
CA ALA A 58 -3.35 2.22 14.48
C ALA A 58 -2.27 3.01 13.74
N ASP A 59 -1.22 2.32 13.28
CA ASP A 59 -0.12 2.92 12.52
C ASP A 59 -0.65 3.53 11.20
N ILE A 60 -1.42 2.75 10.44
CA ILE A 60 -1.96 3.20 9.15
C ILE A 60 -2.93 4.37 9.31
N ARG A 61 -3.78 4.36 10.35
CA ARG A 61 -4.64 5.50 10.67
C ARG A 61 -3.82 6.76 10.96
N GLN A 62 -2.74 6.65 11.71
CA GLN A 62 -1.83 7.77 12.00
C GLN A 62 -1.15 8.28 10.73
N VAL A 63 -0.67 7.38 9.88
CA VAL A 63 -0.04 7.73 8.59
C VAL A 63 -1.02 8.49 7.70
N PHE A 64 -2.25 7.99 7.50
CA PHE A 64 -3.23 8.67 6.65
C PHE A 64 -3.72 9.99 7.27
N ALA A 65 -3.77 10.12 8.59
CA ALA A 65 -4.05 11.41 9.24
C ALA A 65 -2.96 12.46 8.93
N LEU A 66 -1.69 12.04 8.89
CA LEU A 66 -0.58 12.92 8.51
C LEU A 66 -0.55 13.23 7.01
N ILE A 67 -0.81 12.24 6.16
CA ILE A 67 -1.00 12.41 4.71
C ILE A 67 -2.05 13.51 4.45
N LEU A 68 -3.21 13.40 5.09
CA LEU A 68 -4.30 14.39 4.96
C LEU A 68 -3.86 15.76 5.48
N LYS A 69 -3.27 15.83 6.68
CA LYS A 69 -2.82 17.07 7.32
C LYS A 69 -1.80 17.83 6.47
N HIS A 70 -0.84 17.12 5.88
CA HIS A 70 0.24 17.71 5.08
C HIS A 70 -0.10 17.80 3.60
N ARG A 71 -1.30 17.39 3.19
CA ARG A 71 -1.76 17.37 1.79
C ARG A 71 -0.80 16.60 0.88
N PHE A 72 -0.18 15.53 1.39
CA PHE A 72 0.57 14.64 0.55
C PHE A 72 -0.41 13.90 -0.38
N PRO A 73 -0.30 14.06 -1.71
CA PRO A 73 -1.32 13.53 -2.61
C PRO A 73 -1.23 12.01 -2.73
N ILE A 74 -2.38 11.34 -2.67
CA ILE A 74 -2.54 9.89 -2.92
C ILE A 74 -3.40 9.72 -4.17
N THR A 75 -3.00 8.84 -5.09
CA THR A 75 -3.77 8.59 -6.31
C THR A 75 -5.13 7.98 -5.98
N SER A 76 -5.13 6.88 -5.27
CA SER A 76 -6.32 6.18 -4.77
C SER A 76 -5.93 5.21 -3.66
N ALA A 77 -6.91 4.74 -2.88
CA ALA A 77 -6.73 3.70 -1.88
C ALA A 77 -7.93 2.73 -1.97
N ILE A 78 -7.71 1.59 -2.63
CA ILE A 78 -8.77 0.66 -3.02
C ILE A 78 -8.26 -0.76 -2.75
N PRO A 79 -9.01 -1.61 -2.03
CA PRO A 79 -8.60 -3.00 -1.78
C PRO A 79 -8.36 -3.77 -3.08
N VAL A 80 -7.35 -4.64 -3.10
CA VAL A 80 -6.99 -5.44 -4.29
C VAL A 80 -8.06 -6.45 -4.70
N ALA A 81 -9.00 -6.77 -3.79
CA ALA A 81 -10.16 -7.60 -4.06
C ALA A 81 -11.25 -6.90 -4.90
N ASP A 82 -11.14 -5.58 -5.08
CA ASP A 82 -12.04 -4.82 -5.96
C ASP A 82 -11.99 -5.40 -7.39
N PRO A 83 -13.13 -5.54 -8.07
CA PRO A 83 -13.19 -6.05 -9.46
C PRO A 83 -12.29 -5.31 -10.46
N ARG A 84 -11.87 -4.09 -10.16
CA ARG A 84 -10.90 -3.34 -10.99
C ARG A 84 -9.52 -3.99 -11.02
N PHE A 85 -9.13 -4.68 -9.95
CA PHE A 85 -7.77 -5.22 -9.77
C PHE A 85 -7.72 -6.74 -9.79
N HIS A 86 -8.77 -7.44 -9.41
CA HIS A 86 -8.81 -8.92 -9.40
C HIS A 86 -7.59 -9.56 -8.71
N TRP A 87 -7.11 -8.98 -7.61
CA TRP A 87 -5.88 -9.37 -6.86
C TRP A 87 -4.59 -9.26 -7.69
N ASP A 88 -4.64 -8.63 -8.85
CA ASP A 88 -3.48 -8.41 -9.71
C ASP A 88 -2.66 -7.20 -9.19
N ASP A 89 -1.44 -7.50 -8.75
CA ASP A 89 -0.51 -6.52 -8.20
C ASP A 89 -0.05 -5.52 -9.27
N ASP A 90 0.17 -5.99 -10.50
CA ASP A 90 0.61 -5.14 -11.60
C ASP A 90 -0.51 -4.13 -11.98
N LEU A 91 -1.78 -4.54 -11.94
CA LEU A 91 -2.90 -3.63 -12.18
C LEU A 91 -3.02 -2.56 -11.09
N THR A 92 -2.79 -2.92 -9.82
CA THR A 92 -2.80 -1.93 -8.72
C THR A 92 -1.68 -0.92 -8.87
N MET A 93 -0.47 -1.39 -9.21
CA MET A 93 0.68 -0.52 -9.46
C MET A 93 0.46 0.41 -10.67
N GLU A 94 -0.05 -0.12 -11.80
CA GLU A 94 -0.36 0.68 -12.99
C GLU A 94 -1.42 1.75 -12.72
N ALA A 95 -2.38 1.48 -11.86
CA ALA A 95 -3.37 2.46 -11.41
C ALA A 95 -2.80 3.51 -10.45
N GLY A 96 -1.58 3.34 -9.94
CA GLY A 96 -1.01 4.18 -8.89
C GLY A 96 -1.68 4.00 -7.53
N ASN A 97 -2.39 2.88 -7.33
CA ASN A 97 -3.24 2.64 -6.17
C ASN A 97 -2.43 2.30 -4.91
N ALA A 98 -2.74 2.93 -3.79
CA ALA A 98 -2.24 2.52 -2.50
C ALA A 98 -2.91 1.21 -2.08
N SER A 99 -2.11 0.18 -1.75
CA SER A 99 -2.60 -1.16 -1.45
C SER A 99 -1.92 -1.77 -0.23
N GLY A 100 -2.71 -2.48 0.59
CA GLY A 100 -2.23 -3.19 1.78
C GLY A 100 -2.21 -4.71 1.57
N PHE A 101 -3.18 -5.41 2.17
CA PHE A 101 -3.28 -6.86 2.11
C PHE A 101 -3.48 -7.39 0.68
N ASN A 102 -2.59 -8.30 0.28
CA ASN A 102 -2.69 -9.08 -0.94
C ASN A 102 -2.00 -10.44 -0.70
N TYR A 103 -2.78 -11.51 -0.57
CA TYR A 103 -2.22 -12.84 -0.28
C TYR A 103 -1.57 -13.41 -1.54
N ARG A 104 -0.26 -13.29 -1.61
CA ARG A 104 0.57 -13.71 -2.75
C ARG A 104 2.00 -14.01 -2.33
N THR A 105 2.72 -14.74 -3.16
CA THR A 105 4.18 -14.85 -3.03
C THR A 105 4.90 -13.66 -3.63
N ILE A 106 6.14 -13.45 -3.23
CA ILE A 106 7.07 -12.56 -3.93
C ILE A 106 7.34 -13.17 -5.31
N ALA A 107 7.28 -12.34 -6.35
CA ALA A 107 7.44 -12.77 -7.74
C ALA A 107 8.68 -13.66 -7.93
N ARG A 108 8.51 -14.78 -8.62
CA ARG A 108 9.55 -15.79 -8.91
C ARG A 108 10.14 -16.49 -7.68
N THR A 109 9.44 -16.47 -6.54
CA THR A 109 9.85 -17.17 -5.32
C THR A 109 8.69 -17.96 -4.72
N THR A 110 8.97 -18.80 -3.73
CA THR A 110 7.97 -19.48 -2.90
C THR A 110 7.67 -18.74 -1.59
N ARG A 111 8.36 -17.62 -1.32
CA ARG A 111 8.20 -16.84 -0.09
C ARG A 111 6.95 -15.97 -0.20
N LEU A 112 6.14 -15.94 0.86
CA LEU A 112 5.04 -15.00 0.97
C LEU A 112 5.58 -13.56 1.08
N SER A 113 4.88 -12.63 0.43
CA SER A 113 5.10 -11.20 0.59
C SER A 113 4.65 -10.73 1.97
N HIS A 114 5.19 -9.63 2.49
CA HIS A 114 4.65 -8.97 3.69
C HIS A 114 3.20 -8.49 3.48
N HIS A 115 2.81 -8.18 2.24
CA HIS A 115 1.40 -7.93 1.88
C HIS A 115 0.49 -9.13 2.16
N ALA A 116 1.01 -10.36 2.04
CA ALA A 116 0.23 -11.57 2.34
C ALA A 116 -0.19 -11.67 3.81
N TYR A 117 0.50 -10.96 4.69
CA TYR A 117 0.18 -10.86 6.11
C TYR A 117 -0.54 -9.56 6.47
N GLY A 118 -0.81 -8.68 5.49
CA GLY A 118 -1.37 -7.35 5.74
C GLY A 118 -0.43 -6.41 6.51
N ARG A 119 0.86 -6.70 6.50
CA ARG A 119 1.90 -5.94 7.23
C ARG A 119 2.80 -5.14 6.29
N ALA A 120 2.31 -4.86 5.10
CA ALA A 120 2.94 -3.95 4.15
C ALA A 120 1.88 -3.03 3.53
N ILE A 121 2.32 -1.88 3.05
CA ILE A 121 1.52 -0.94 2.28
C ILE A 121 2.38 -0.33 1.19
N ASP A 122 1.82 -0.26 -0.01
CA ASP A 122 2.38 0.47 -1.14
C ASP A 122 1.65 1.80 -1.31
N ILE A 123 2.40 2.86 -1.62
CA ILE A 123 1.86 4.22 -1.76
C ILE A 123 2.34 4.84 -3.08
N ASN A 124 1.39 5.28 -3.92
CA ASN A 124 1.65 5.97 -5.18
C ASN A 124 2.69 5.24 -6.06
N PRO A 125 2.45 4.00 -6.50
CA PRO A 125 3.41 3.22 -7.28
C PRO A 125 3.99 3.95 -8.50
N ARG A 126 3.23 4.81 -9.14
CA ARG A 126 3.70 5.54 -10.34
C ARG A 126 4.76 6.59 -10.03
N GLN A 127 4.67 7.25 -8.86
CA GLN A 127 5.66 8.20 -8.36
C GLN A 127 6.79 7.49 -7.59
N ASN A 128 6.48 6.30 -7.06
CA ASN A 128 7.38 5.53 -6.19
C ASN A 128 7.58 4.11 -6.75
N PRO A 129 8.17 3.97 -7.94
CA PRO A 129 8.24 2.68 -8.61
C PRO A 129 9.13 1.66 -7.90
N TYR A 130 8.84 0.40 -8.16
CA TYR A 130 9.79 -0.69 -7.96
C TYR A 130 10.80 -0.67 -9.10
N ILE A 131 12.09 -0.58 -8.78
CA ILE A 131 13.18 -0.47 -9.76
C ILE A 131 14.22 -1.56 -9.52
N THR A 132 14.56 -2.27 -10.58
CA THR A 132 15.71 -3.18 -10.66
C THR A 132 16.69 -2.65 -11.70
N LYS A 133 17.82 -3.34 -11.86
CA LYS A 133 18.78 -3.02 -12.94
C LYS A 133 18.20 -3.22 -14.35
N ASP A 134 17.14 -4.03 -14.49
CA ASP A 134 16.61 -4.46 -15.79
C ASP A 134 15.27 -3.81 -16.16
N PHE A 135 14.48 -3.39 -15.17
CA PHE A 135 13.14 -2.82 -15.41
C PHE A 135 12.63 -2.00 -14.24
N SER A 136 11.57 -1.22 -14.47
CA SER A 136 10.73 -0.59 -13.45
C SER A 136 9.30 -1.08 -13.53
N LYS A 137 8.59 -1.06 -12.39
CA LYS A 137 7.15 -1.26 -12.28
C LYS A 137 6.53 -0.12 -11.45
N PRO A 138 5.48 0.54 -11.91
CA PRO A 138 4.84 0.43 -13.24
C PRO A 138 5.80 0.66 -14.41
N LEU A 139 5.43 0.16 -15.58
CA LEU A 139 6.28 0.29 -16.78
C LEU A 139 6.57 1.77 -17.08
N ASN A 140 7.86 2.08 -17.31
CA ASN A 140 8.36 3.43 -17.58
C ASN A 140 8.12 4.45 -16.44
N ALA A 141 7.71 4.02 -15.26
CA ALA A 141 7.66 4.91 -14.10
C ALA A 141 9.07 5.31 -13.67
N LEU A 142 9.24 6.59 -13.34
CA LEU A 142 10.51 7.17 -12.91
C LEU A 142 10.37 7.69 -11.48
N TYR A 143 11.39 7.44 -10.67
CA TYR A 143 11.48 8.02 -9.35
C TYR A 143 12.05 9.43 -9.45
N ASN A 144 11.22 10.46 -9.17
CA ASN A 144 11.63 11.86 -9.19
C ASN A 144 11.20 12.53 -7.88
N VAL A 145 12.16 12.89 -7.05
CA VAL A 145 11.93 13.49 -5.72
C VAL A 145 11.27 14.87 -5.75
N GLU A 146 11.26 15.53 -6.90
CA GLU A 146 10.62 16.84 -7.08
C GLU A 146 9.12 16.73 -7.42
N GLU A 147 8.65 15.53 -7.78
CA GLU A 147 7.25 15.32 -8.13
C GLU A 147 6.38 15.18 -6.88
N PRO A 148 5.18 15.80 -6.86
CA PRO A 148 4.21 15.58 -5.79
C PRO A 148 3.87 14.10 -5.63
N GLY A 149 3.71 13.65 -4.38
CA GLY A 149 3.37 12.25 -4.09
C GLY A 149 4.56 11.28 -4.12
N THR A 150 5.78 11.78 -4.39
CA THR A 150 7.02 11.01 -4.28
C THR A 150 7.49 10.98 -2.84
N ILE A 151 7.74 9.77 -2.35
CA ILE A 151 8.28 9.48 -1.01
C ILE A 151 9.78 9.66 -1.07
N ARG A 152 10.34 10.38 -0.12
CA ARG A 152 11.79 10.55 0.01
C ARG A 152 12.23 10.44 1.46
N ARG A 153 13.46 10.00 1.65
CA ARG A 153 14.06 9.95 2.98
C ARG A 153 14.02 11.33 3.63
N GLY A 154 13.53 11.37 4.88
CA GLY A 154 13.44 12.58 5.68
C GLY A 154 12.18 13.44 5.45
N ASP A 155 11.29 13.07 4.53
CA ASP A 155 9.98 13.71 4.48
C ASP A 155 9.07 13.24 5.63
N VAL A 156 7.93 13.91 5.80
CA VAL A 156 7.02 13.62 6.90
C VAL A 156 6.43 12.21 6.82
N LEU A 157 6.19 11.69 5.63
CA LEU A 157 5.63 10.35 5.45
C LEU A 157 6.65 9.28 5.82
N PHE A 158 7.88 9.37 5.26
CA PHE A 158 9.00 8.48 5.61
C PHE A 158 9.28 8.51 7.11
N ALA A 159 9.45 9.70 7.70
CA ALA A 159 9.76 9.86 9.12
C ALA A 159 8.65 9.27 10.03
N THR A 160 7.40 9.33 9.60
CA THR A 160 6.29 8.74 10.34
C THR A 160 6.37 7.21 10.34
N PHE A 161 6.57 6.59 9.18
CA PHE A 161 6.73 5.15 9.09
C PHE A 161 7.96 4.66 9.87
N GLU A 162 9.09 5.35 9.74
CA GLU A 162 10.32 5.04 10.48
C GLU A 162 10.09 5.10 11.99
N ALA A 163 9.47 6.17 12.51
CA ALA A 163 9.16 6.32 13.93
C ALA A 163 8.19 5.23 14.46
N LEU A 164 7.34 4.70 13.60
CA LEU A 164 6.45 3.58 13.90
C LEU A 164 7.14 2.20 13.74
N GLY A 165 8.43 2.16 13.38
CA GLY A 165 9.22 0.93 13.25
C GLY A 165 8.93 0.16 11.95
N TRP A 166 8.50 0.84 10.89
CA TRP A 166 8.37 0.27 9.55
C TRP A 166 9.69 0.40 8.80
N LEU A 167 9.94 -0.53 7.90
CA LEU A 167 11.07 -0.54 6.98
C LEU A 167 10.63 -0.05 5.62
N TRP A 168 11.48 0.69 4.92
CA TRP A 168 11.20 1.21 3.59
C TRP A 168 11.96 0.45 2.51
N GLY A 169 11.27 0.01 1.46
CA GLY A 169 11.88 -0.69 0.33
C GLY A 169 12.83 0.19 -0.51
N GLY A 170 12.73 1.53 -0.38
CA GLY A 170 13.69 2.46 -0.96
C GLY A 170 15.11 2.35 -0.37
N ASP A 171 15.27 1.68 0.78
CA ASP A 171 16.57 1.43 1.41
C ASP A 171 17.25 0.13 0.95
N TRP A 172 16.53 -0.76 0.25
CA TRP A 172 17.12 -2.02 -0.21
C TRP A 172 18.29 -1.77 -1.18
N GLU A 173 19.32 -2.60 -1.11
CA GLU A 173 20.56 -2.38 -1.88
C GLU A 173 20.51 -2.98 -3.29
N ASP A 174 19.93 -4.18 -3.44
CA ASP A 174 19.90 -4.94 -4.69
C ASP A 174 18.81 -4.48 -5.68
N ARG A 175 17.85 -3.74 -5.18
CA ARG A 175 16.72 -3.14 -5.89
C ARG A 175 16.15 -1.99 -5.07
N LYS A 176 15.28 -1.20 -5.65
CA LYS A 176 14.54 -0.15 -4.95
C LYS A 176 13.05 -0.41 -5.09
N ASP A 177 12.33 -0.36 -3.98
CA ASP A 177 10.87 -0.42 -3.95
C ASP A 177 10.35 0.80 -3.20
N TYR A 178 10.31 1.93 -3.92
CA TYR A 178 10.05 3.22 -3.31
C TYR A 178 8.63 3.37 -2.78
N GLN A 179 7.66 2.61 -3.32
CA GLN A 179 6.27 2.59 -2.83
C GLN A 179 6.12 1.86 -1.50
N HIS A 180 7.01 0.87 -1.23
CA HIS A 180 6.81 -0.19 -0.25
C HIS A 180 7.28 0.19 1.15
N PHE A 181 6.37 0.09 2.12
CA PHE A 181 6.67 0.03 3.54
C PHE A 181 6.21 -1.29 4.12
N GLU A 182 7.03 -1.91 4.98
CA GLU A 182 6.70 -3.15 5.66
C GLU A 182 6.98 -3.08 7.16
N LYS A 183 6.08 -3.67 7.96
CA LYS A 183 6.25 -3.84 9.40
C LYS A 183 6.78 -5.25 9.66
N PRO A 184 7.99 -5.42 10.23
CA PRO A 184 8.52 -6.74 10.56
C PRO A 184 7.52 -7.57 11.38
N LEU A 185 7.48 -8.87 11.11
CA LEU A 185 6.78 -9.81 11.98
C LEU A 185 7.49 -9.81 13.34
N THR A 186 6.80 -9.40 14.39
CA THR A 186 7.30 -9.64 15.74
C THR A 186 7.21 -11.15 15.96
N HIS A 187 8.35 -11.82 15.99
CA HIS A 187 8.38 -13.18 16.48
C HIS A 187 7.85 -13.14 17.92
N ALA A 188 6.69 -13.78 18.15
CA ALA A 188 6.31 -14.10 19.53
C ALA A 188 7.43 -14.98 20.09
N THR A 189 8.20 -14.43 21.03
CA THR A 189 9.17 -15.17 21.82
C THR A 189 8.48 -16.21 22.70
#